data_2593627ff650a4e3b58cc1a83717b501
#
_entry.id   2593627ff650a4e3b58cc1a83717b501
#
_cell.length_a   1.000
_cell.length_b   1.000
_cell.length_c   1.000
_cell.angle_alpha   90.00
_cell.angle_beta   90.00
_cell.angle_gamma   90.00
#
_symmetry.space_group_name_H-M   'P 1'
#
loop_
_entity.id
_entity.type
_entity.pdbx_description
1 polymer ?
#
loop_
_entity_poly.entity_id
_entity_poly.type
_entity_poly.pdbx_seq_one_letter_code
_entity_poly.pdbx_strand_id
1 'polypeptide(L)'
;KRAMEHFRQLADMGAAVLVITHDLELALETVDRVQVFYAGHTIEDASVDDFEREETLRHPYSRALWRAMPKHGFHYIGGVQPYVKDNLQGCPFAPRCDMASRECQGEIPWKVSGSGYVRCIL
;
A
#
# COMPACT_ATOMS: atom_id res chain seq x y z
N LYS A 1 7.24 0.48 19.21
CA LYS A 1 8.51 0.98 18.70
C LYS A 1 9.69 0.07 19.06
N ARG A 2 9.76 -0.36 20.32
CA ARG A 2 10.80 -1.27 20.79
C ARG A 2 10.77 -2.63 20.08
N ALA A 3 9.58 -3.17 19.84
CA ALA A 3 9.40 -4.43 19.10
C ALA A 3 9.93 -4.32 17.66
N MET A 4 9.68 -3.20 17.00
CA MET A 4 10.16 -2.95 15.63
C MET A 4 11.68 -2.88 15.57
N GLU A 5 12.31 -2.32 16.58
CA GLU A 5 13.77 -2.27 16.67
C GLU A 5 14.37 -3.68 16.78
N HIS A 6 13.74 -4.58 17.56
CA HIS A 6 14.14 -5.98 17.65
C HIS A 6 13.99 -6.69 16.30
N PHE A 7 12.90 -6.46 15.58
CA PHE A 7 12.70 -7.04 14.25
C PHE A 7 13.75 -6.55 13.27
N ARG A 8 14.12 -5.26 13.34
CA ARG A 8 15.20 -4.71 12.52
C ARG A 8 16.53 -5.41 12.82
N GLN A 9 16.86 -5.60 14.09
CA GLN A 9 18.08 -6.29 14.50
C GLN A 9 18.12 -7.73 13.95
N LEU A 10 17.01 -8.46 14.03
CA LEU A 10 16.92 -9.81 13.49
C LEU A 10 17.15 -9.83 11.98
N ALA A 11 16.59 -8.89 11.25
CA ALA A 11 16.78 -8.77 9.81
C ALA A 11 18.23 -8.46 9.46
N ASP A 12 18.88 -7.57 10.22
CA ASP A 12 20.28 -7.22 10.02
C ASP A 12 21.21 -8.40 10.30
N MET A 13 20.79 -9.37 11.10
CA MET A 13 21.49 -10.62 11.38
C MET A 13 21.24 -11.71 10.32
N GLY A 14 20.48 -11.40 9.27
CA GLY A 14 20.22 -12.31 8.16
C GLY A 14 18.87 -13.00 8.19
N ALA A 15 17.99 -12.70 9.15
CA ALA A 15 16.64 -13.25 9.20
C ALA A 15 15.73 -12.54 8.20
N ALA A 16 14.78 -13.28 7.63
CA ALA A 16 13.66 -12.69 6.90
C ALA A 16 12.53 -12.39 7.90
N VAL A 17 12.08 -11.14 7.94
CA VAL A 17 11.05 -10.71 8.90
C VAL A 17 9.87 -10.12 8.15
N LEU A 18 8.67 -10.66 8.36
CA LEU A 18 7.42 -10.13 7.85
C LEU A 18 6.62 -9.54 8.99
N VAL A 19 6.24 -8.27 8.87
CA VAL A 19 5.42 -7.57 9.86
C VAL A 19 4.10 -7.16 9.22
N ILE A 20 3.00 -7.48 9.87
CA ILE A 20 1.65 -7.06 9.47
C ILE A 20 1.19 -6.01 10.47
N THR A 21 0.92 -4.80 10.00
CA THR A 21 0.51 -3.69 10.85
C THR A 21 -0.35 -2.69 10.07
N HIS A 22 -1.18 -1.94 10.79
CA HIS A 22 -1.89 -0.79 10.24
C HIS A 22 -1.19 0.53 10.55
N ASP A 23 -0.09 0.49 11.28
CA ASP A 23 0.70 1.69 11.62
C ASP A 23 1.80 1.89 10.58
N LEU A 24 1.45 2.65 9.53
CA LEU A 24 2.37 2.89 8.42
C LEU A 24 3.58 3.70 8.84
N GLU A 25 3.41 4.73 9.68
CA GLU A 25 4.55 5.55 10.11
C GLU A 25 5.60 4.72 10.85
N LEU A 26 5.13 3.88 11.77
CA LEU A 26 6.03 3.01 12.51
C LEU A 26 6.73 1.99 11.60
N ALA A 27 5.98 1.42 10.65
CA ALA A 27 6.55 0.46 9.71
C ALA A 27 7.65 1.10 8.86
N LEU A 28 7.39 2.29 8.30
CA LEU A 28 8.34 2.97 7.41
C LEU A 28 9.69 3.30 8.07
N GLU A 29 9.73 3.39 9.39
CA GLU A 29 10.99 3.64 10.11
C GLU A 29 11.92 2.43 10.14
N THR A 30 11.39 1.23 9.91
CA THR A 30 12.15 0.01 10.20
C THR A 30 12.22 -1.01 9.08
N VAL A 31 11.30 -0.98 8.11
CA VAL A 31 11.24 -2.00 7.05
C VAL A 31 12.02 -1.58 5.80
N ASP A 32 12.33 -2.55 4.95
CA ASP A 32 12.98 -2.29 3.66
C ASP A 32 11.96 -2.16 2.54
N ARG A 33 10.86 -2.92 2.62
CA ARG A 33 9.80 -2.96 1.62
C ARG A 33 8.44 -2.97 2.28
N VAL A 34 7.47 -2.42 1.56
CA VAL A 34 6.07 -2.35 2.01
C VAL A 34 5.18 -2.97 0.95
N GLN A 35 4.29 -3.85 1.38
CA GLN A 35 3.18 -4.33 0.56
C GLN A 35 1.90 -3.71 1.09
N VAL A 36 1.20 -3.00 0.23
CA VAL A 36 -0.05 -2.33 0.59
C VAL A 36 -1.22 -3.27 0.30
N PHE A 37 -2.01 -3.55 1.33
CA PHE A 37 -3.22 -4.36 1.22
C PHE A 37 -4.46 -3.49 1.20
N TYR A 38 -5.42 -3.87 0.37
CA TYR A 38 -6.74 -3.28 0.36
C TYR A 38 -7.79 -4.35 0.07
N ALA A 39 -8.79 -4.46 0.94
CA ALA A 39 -9.91 -5.41 0.80
C ALA A 39 -9.43 -6.85 0.50
N GLY A 40 -8.39 -7.30 1.18
CA GLY A 40 -7.83 -8.65 1.02
C GLY A 40 -6.91 -8.84 -0.18
N HIS A 41 -6.58 -7.77 -0.90
CA HIS A 41 -5.70 -7.82 -2.07
C HIS A 41 -4.44 -6.99 -1.83
N THR A 42 -3.28 -7.53 -2.22
CA THR A 42 -2.07 -6.72 -2.34
C THR A 42 -2.18 -5.88 -3.61
N ILE A 43 -2.06 -4.58 -3.48
CA ILE A 43 -2.25 -3.65 -4.61
C ILE A 43 -0.97 -2.96 -5.06
N GLU A 44 0.01 -2.87 -4.19
CA GLU A 44 1.32 -2.31 -4.51
C GLU A 44 2.40 -2.92 -3.62
N ASP A 45 3.57 -3.18 -4.21
CA ASP A 45 4.79 -3.56 -3.53
C ASP A 45 5.86 -2.53 -3.89
N ALA A 46 6.43 -1.87 -2.91
CA ALA A 46 7.40 -0.81 -3.11
C ALA A 46 8.47 -0.80 -2.03
N SER A 47 9.65 -0.25 -2.36
CA SER A 47 10.67 -0.01 -1.35
C SER A 47 10.21 1.10 -0.40
N VAL A 48 10.77 1.12 0.80
CA VAL A 48 10.45 2.18 1.77
C VAL A 48 10.76 3.57 1.21
N ASP A 49 11.77 3.69 0.36
CA ASP A 49 12.17 4.97 -0.25
C ASP A 49 11.07 5.56 -1.14
N ASP A 50 10.25 4.71 -1.77
CA ASP A 50 9.13 5.18 -2.60
C ASP A 50 8.04 5.85 -1.77
N PHE A 51 8.01 5.65 -0.46
CA PHE A 51 7.08 6.31 0.46
C PHE A 51 7.55 7.67 0.96
N GLU A 52 8.72 8.14 0.54
CA GLU A 52 9.19 9.49 0.89
C GLU A 52 8.37 10.57 0.19
N ARG A 53 7.88 10.29 -1.02
CA ARG A 53 7.09 11.24 -1.82
C ARG A 53 5.87 10.55 -2.41
N GLU A 54 4.77 11.30 -2.48
CA GLU A 54 3.53 10.80 -3.06
C GLU A 54 3.70 10.37 -4.52
N GLU A 55 4.48 11.12 -5.30
CA GLU A 55 4.64 10.90 -6.74
C GLU A 55 5.30 9.57 -7.08
N THR A 56 6.07 9.00 -6.16
CA THR A 56 6.75 7.71 -6.36
C THR A 56 5.86 6.52 -6.06
N LEU A 57 4.69 6.74 -5.45
CA LEU A 57 3.66 5.72 -5.27
C LEU A 57 2.75 5.68 -6.50
N ARG A 58 2.37 4.48 -6.96
CA ARG A 58 1.64 4.31 -8.21
C ARG A 58 0.15 4.09 -8.01
N HIS A 59 -0.23 3.25 -7.05
CA HIS A 59 -1.65 2.98 -6.84
C HIS A 59 -2.34 4.18 -6.16
N PRO A 60 -3.52 4.59 -6.65
CA PRO A 60 -4.26 5.70 -6.02
C PRO A 60 -4.56 5.50 -4.53
N TYR A 61 -4.79 4.25 -4.10
CA TYR A 61 -4.98 3.98 -2.67
C TYR A 61 -3.70 4.22 -1.87
N SER A 62 -2.53 3.81 -2.39
CA SER A 62 -1.25 4.04 -1.72
C SER A 62 -0.99 5.54 -1.55
N ARG A 63 -1.31 6.34 -2.57
CA ARG A 63 -1.22 7.80 -2.50
C ARG A 63 -2.19 8.38 -1.48
N ALA A 64 -3.42 7.88 -1.45
CA ALA A 64 -4.42 8.30 -0.47
C ALA A 64 -3.97 7.95 0.96
N LEU A 65 -3.39 6.77 1.14
CA LEU A 65 -2.83 6.33 2.41
C LEU A 65 -1.69 7.23 2.87
N TRP A 66 -0.81 7.61 1.95
CA TRP A 66 0.28 8.56 2.21
C TRP A 66 -0.26 9.92 2.69
N ARG A 67 -1.28 10.46 2.01
CA ARG A 67 -1.91 11.72 2.39
C ARG A 67 -2.65 11.64 3.73
N ALA A 68 -3.12 10.44 4.11
CA ALA A 68 -3.83 10.22 5.37
C ALA A 68 -2.89 10.23 6.57
N MET A 69 -1.58 10.09 6.37
CA MET A 69 -0.60 10.12 7.46
C MET A 69 -0.60 11.49 8.14
N PRO A 70 -0.51 11.53 9.50
CA PRO A 70 -0.54 12.79 10.24
C PRO A 70 0.49 13.81 9.75
N LYS A 71 1.70 13.37 9.44
CA LYS A 71 2.78 14.26 8.96
C LYS A 71 2.53 14.84 7.57
N HIS A 72 1.55 14.31 6.82
CA HIS A 72 1.23 14.77 5.47
C HIS A 72 -0.13 15.48 5.38
N GLY A 73 -0.69 15.90 6.50
CA GLY A 73 -1.91 16.70 6.55
C GLY A 73 -3.16 15.93 6.98
N PHE A 74 -3.05 14.66 7.27
CA PHE A 74 -4.14 13.83 7.79
C PHE A 74 -5.40 13.85 6.92
N HIS A 75 -5.25 13.75 5.61
CA HIS A 75 -6.37 13.72 4.67
C HIS A 75 -7.04 12.34 4.71
N TYR A 76 -8.29 12.27 5.16
CA TYR A 76 -8.98 11.00 5.23
C TYR A 76 -9.43 10.51 3.84
N ILE A 77 -9.59 9.19 3.72
CA ILE A 77 -10.04 8.55 2.49
C ILE A 77 -11.56 8.41 2.55
N GLY A 78 -12.26 9.04 1.59
CA GLY A 78 -13.70 8.96 1.52
C GLY A 78 -14.22 7.59 1.10
N GLY A 79 -15.52 7.35 1.31
CA GLY A 79 -16.19 6.12 0.93
C GLY A 79 -16.03 5.00 1.95
N VAL A 80 -16.42 3.81 1.57
CA VAL A 80 -16.41 2.61 2.43
C VAL A 80 -15.62 1.51 1.76
N GLN A 81 -14.77 0.83 2.54
CA GLN A 81 -14.03 -0.33 2.05
C GLN A 81 -15.00 -1.49 1.80
N PRO A 82 -14.96 -2.14 0.62
CA PRO A 82 -15.79 -3.30 0.36
C PRO A 82 -15.38 -4.48 1.23
N TYR A 83 -16.33 -5.36 1.54
CA TYR A 83 -16.03 -6.61 2.23
C TYR A 83 -15.32 -7.58 1.29
N VAL A 84 -14.41 -8.39 1.84
CA VAL A 84 -13.75 -9.45 1.07
C VAL A 84 -14.78 -10.41 0.44
N LYS A 85 -15.93 -10.59 1.09
CA LYS A 85 -17.00 -11.47 0.63
C LYS A 85 -17.77 -10.93 -0.59
N ASP A 86 -17.63 -9.66 -0.91
CA ASP A 86 -18.33 -9.06 -2.04
C ASP A 86 -17.81 -9.55 -3.40
N ASN A 87 -16.71 -10.30 -3.39
CA ASN A 87 -16.11 -10.96 -4.56
C ASN A 87 -16.08 -10.04 -5.78
N LEU A 88 -15.61 -8.82 -5.58
CA LEU A 88 -15.54 -7.81 -6.64
C LEU A 88 -14.53 -8.22 -7.70
N GLN A 89 -14.95 -8.18 -8.95
CA GLN A 89 -14.02 -8.28 -10.06
C GLN A 89 -13.29 -6.95 -10.24
N GLY A 90 -12.04 -7.02 -10.67
CA GLY A 90 -11.24 -5.83 -10.94
C GLY A 90 -10.64 -5.20 -9.68
N CYS A 91 -10.48 -3.89 -9.73
CA CYS A 91 -9.84 -3.14 -8.65
C CYS A 91 -10.82 -2.91 -7.50
N PRO A 92 -10.53 -3.41 -6.28
CA PRO A 92 -11.43 -3.22 -5.14
C PRO A 92 -11.51 -1.77 -4.66
N PHE A 93 -10.55 -0.93 -5.03
CA PHE A 93 -10.54 0.49 -4.67
C PHE A 93 -11.33 1.36 -5.67
N ALA A 94 -11.72 0.84 -6.83
CA ALA A 94 -12.38 1.61 -7.88
C ALA A 94 -13.55 2.46 -7.38
N PRO A 95 -14.45 1.97 -6.49
CA PRO A 95 -15.56 2.80 -5.98
C PRO A 95 -15.13 4.04 -5.21
N ARG A 96 -13.89 4.10 -4.74
CA ARG A 96 -13.35 5.22 -3.95
C ARG A 96 -12.22 5.95 -4.68
N CYS A 97 -11.90 5.54 -5.90
CA CYS A 97 -10.77 6.06 -6.66
C CYS A 97 -11.21 7.22 -7.54
N ASP A 98 -10.55 8.37 -7.40
CA ASP A 98 -10.83 9.56 -8.21
C ASP A 98 -10.43 9.36 -9.68
N MET A 99 -9.59 8.38 -9.97
CA MET A 99 -9.07 8.09 -11.30
C MET A 99 -9.67 6.82 -11.89
N ALA A 100 -10.77 6.31 -11.30
CA ALA A 100 -11.39 5.07 -11.76
C ALA A 100 -11.94 5.21 -13.17
N SER A 101 -11.79 4.15 -13.96
CA SER A 101 -12.36 4.04 -15.29
C SER A 101 -13.07 2.70 -15.45
N ARG A 102 -13.73 2.51 -16.59
CA ARG A 102 -14.41 1.25 -16.91
C ARG A 102 -13.43 0.07 -16.89
N GLU A 103 -12.19 0.28 -17.28
CA GLU A 103 -11.17 -0.77 -17.30
C GLU A 103 -10.83 -1.30 -15.91
N CYS A 104 -11.07 -0.54 -14.86
CA CYS A 104 -10.87 -0.96 -13.49
C CYS A 104 -11.81 -2.09 -13.05
N GLN A 105 -12.87 -2.36 -13.80
CA GLN A 105 -13.84 -3.41 -13.49
C GLN A 105 -13.40 -4.78 -14.03
N GLY A 106 -12.44 -4.83 -14.94
CA GLY A 106 -11.87 -6.04 -15.49
C GLY A 106 -10.69 -6.57 -14.67
N GLU A 107 -10.04 -7.59 -15.19
CA GLU A 107 -8.85 -8.13 -14.57
C GLU A 107 -7.71 -7.10 -14.60
N ILE A 108 -7.07 -6.85 -13.47
CA ILE A 108 -5.97 -5.92 -13.34
C ILE A 108 -4.67 -6.71 -13.18
N PRO A 109 -3.80 -6.77 -14.20
CA PRO A 109 -2.53 -7.48 -14.08
C PRO A 109 -1.53 -6.70 -13.22
N TRP A 110 -0.55 -7.40 -12.68
CA TRP A 110 0.59 -6.78 -12.03
C TRP A 110 1.51 -6.14 -13.07
N LYS A 111 1.98 -4.94 -12.76
CA LYS A 111 2.96 -4.21 -13.57
C LYS A 111 4.20 -3.91 -12.74
N VAL A 112 5.37 -4.01 -13.34
CA VAL A 112 6.59 -3.49 -12.72
C VAL A 112 6.49 -1.97 -12.66
N SER A 113 6.77 -1.40 -11.51
CA SER A 113 6.71 0.05 -11.30
C SER A 113 7.78 0.47 -10.30
N GLY A 114 8.71 1.30 -10.74
CA GLY A 114 9.80 1.75 -9.88
C GLY A 114 10.57 0.57 -9.29
N SER A 115 10.62 0.49 -7.97
CA SER A 115 11.34 -0.55 -7.23
C SER A 115 10.52 -1.82 -7.01
N GLY A 116 9.27 -1.88 -7.43
CA GLY A 116 8.36 -2.99 -7.11
C GLY A 116 7.28 -3.21 -8.15
N TYR A 117 6.08 -3.50 -7.68
CA TYR A 117 4.95 -3.88 -8.51
C TYR A 117 3.69 -3.14 -8.09
N VAL A 118 2.81 -2.88 -9.07
CA VAL A 118 1.51 -2.25 -8.81
C VAL A 118 0.41 -2.97 -9.57
N ARG A 119 -0.75 -3.09 -8.95
CA ARG A 119 -1.99 -3.59 -9.56
C ARG A 119 -2.92 -2.43 -9.86
N CYS A 120 -2.65 -1.75 -10.95
CA CYS A 120 -3.45 -0.60 -11.41
C CYS A 120 -3.34 -0.49 -12.92
N ILE A 121 -4.38 -0.01 -13.58
CA ILE A 121 -4.39 0.19 -15.04
C ILE A 121 -3.66 1.46 -15.48
N LEU A 122 -3.40 2.37 -14.55
CA LEU A 122 -2.74 3.66 -14.84
C LEU A 122 -1.25 3.52 -15.15
#